data_7494b77c72c5424e6448663100de014d
#
_entry.id   7494b77c72c5424e6448663100de014d
#
_cell.length_a   1.000
_cell.length_b   1.000
_cell.length_c   1.000
_cell.angle_alpha   90.00
_cell.angle_beta   90.00
_cell.angle_gamma   90.00
#
_symmetry.space_group_name_H-M   'P 1'
#
loop_
_entity.id
_entity.type
_entity.pdbx_description
1 polymer ?
#
loop_
_entity_poly.entity_id
_entity_poly.type
_entity_poly.pdbx_seq_one_letter_code
_entity_poly.pdbx_strand_id
1 'polypeptide(L)'
;IINHVQARDGEFIDNMDQALERAVANGVKQLLIQPTHLMHGAEYDELMEAVAAYADKFESVVVAEPLLGEVGKDATVINADKAAVAEAVVAAAVAEGNFDSVQAAADNGTAFVLMGHGTAHVAKVTYSQMQTQMNELGYNNVFIGTVEGEPEETACENVIEAVAAAGYKNVVLRPLMVVAGDHANNDMAGDEEDSWKSMFLASGKFENVDCQISGLGSIEAIQNLYISHIQDALDGNEGVVITAQGETAAPASQLADGVYTVDVTTDGGMFKLSEAAEGKGTLTVKDGRMTVHFTLSGKGFSQVFVGTAEDAQKEGAAVIDAVEDTLQYSDGTTDTTNGFDVPVEELNVEMPLAAMGKKSAKWYDHSICVSNPVEQ
;
A
#
# COMPACT_ATOMS: atom_id res chain seq x y z
N ILE A 1 13.01 17.66 12.26
CA ILE A 1 11.86 17.87 13.17
C ILE A 1 12.33 17.73 14.62
N ILE A 2 12.92 16.59 15.06
CA ILE A 2 13.32 16.31 16.45
C ILE A 2 14.17 17.45 17.03
N ASN A 3 15.26 17.84 16.35
CA ASN A 3 16.14 18.93 16.80
C ASN A 3 15.41 20.29 16.86
N HIS A 4 14.43 20.50 15.99
CA HIS A 4 13.64 21.73 15.98
C HIS A 4 12.69 21.81 17.17
N VAL A 5 11.99 20.70 17.49
CA VAL A 5 11.12 20.60 18.66
C VAL A 5 11.93 20.79 19.95
N GLN A 6 13.08 20.14 20.05
CA GLN A 6 13.99 20.32 21.19
C GLN A 6 14.44 21.77 21.35
N ALA A 7 14.81 22.43 20.26
CA ALA A 7 15.25 23.84 20.31
C ALA A 7 14.11 24.79 20.67
N ARG A 8 12.89 24.53 20.21
CA ARG A 8 11.70 25.36 20.44
C ARG A 8 11.10 25.16 21.84
N ASP A 9 10.91 23.91 22.25
CA ASP A 9 10.11 23.54 23.41
C ASP A 9 10.96 22.99 24.57
N GLY A 10 12.23 22.68 24.33
CA GLY A 10 13.11 22.01 25.28
C GLY A 10 12.79 20.51 25.51
N GLU A 11 11.89 19.97 24.70
CA GLU A 11 11.49 18.56 24.79
C GLU A 11 12.39 17.66 23.97
N PHE A 12 12.75 16.52 24.56
CA PHE A 12 13.51 15.48 23.89
C PHE A 12 12.54 14.43 23.31
N ILE A 13 12.53 14.30 22.01
CA ILE A 13 11.79 13.27 21.28
C ILE A 13 12.78 12.27 20.77
N ASP A 14 12.54 10.98 21.03
CA ASP A 14 13.37 9.91 20.48
C ASP A 14 13.24 9.82 18.96
N ASN A 15 14.33 9.51 18.30
CA ASN A 15 14.24 8.94 16.95
C ASN A 15 13.81 7.47 17.05
N MET A 16 13.65 6.79 15.91
CA MET A 16 13.15 5.41 15.86
C MET A 16 14.04 4.45 16.68
N ASP A 17 15.34 4.48 16.47
CA ASP A 17 16.28 3.61 17.21
C ASP A 17 16.20 3.85 18.72
N GLN A 18 16.20 5.10 19.15
CA GLN A 18 16.11 5.45 20.57
C GLN A 18 14.79 5.01 21.20
N ALA A 19 13.68 5.09 20.45
CA ALA A 19 12.37 4.63 20.90
C ALA A 19 12.35 3.11 21.05
N LEU A 20 12.91 2.38 20.09
CA LEU A 20 13.01 0.91 20.11
C LEU A 20 13.97 0.43 21.23
N GLU A 21 15.14 1.07 21.38
CA GLU A 21 16.07 0.80 22.48
C GLU A 21 15.41 1.02 23.84
N ARG A 22 14.64 2.07 23.98
CA ARG A 22 13.90 2.37 25.21
C ARG A 22 12.80 1.34 25.49
N ALA A 23 12.09 0.88 24.47
CA ALA A 23 11.10 -0.19 24.60
C ALA A 23 11.77 -1.49 25.11
N VAL A 24 12.92 -1.85 24.53
CA VAL A 24 13.73 -3.00 25.00
C VAL A 24 14.20 -2.82 26.44
N ALA A 25 14.75 -1.65 26.78
CA ALA A 25 15.23 -1.34 28.14
C ALA A 25 14.11 -1.39 29.18
N ASN A 26 12.88 -1.03 28.79
CA ASN A 26 11.68 -1.09 29.64
C ASN A 26 11.11 -2.52 29.75
N GLY A 27 11.68 -3.51 29.07
CA GLY A 27 11.26 -4.91 29.12
C GLY A 27 9.96 -5.18 28.39
N VAL A 28 9.61 -4.35 27.37
CA VAL A 28 8.47 -4.61 26.49
C VAL A 28 8.68 -5.95 25.79
N LYS A 29 7.64 -6.79 25.80
CA LYS A 29 7.68 -8.13 25.21
C LYS A 29 6.96 -8.19 23.87
N GLN A 30 5.83 -7.54 23.80
CA GLN A 30 5.01 -7.46 22.60
C GLN A 30 4.95 -6.00 22.17
N LEU A 31 5.36 -5.73 20.94
CA LEU A 31 5.40 -4.39 20.39
C LEU A 31 4.40 -4.31 19.23
N LEU A 32 3.44 -3.39 19.34
CA LEU A 32 2.59 -3.00 18.25
C LEU A 32 2.92 -1.57 17.85
N ILE A 33 3.14 -1.34 16.58
CA ILE A 33 3.46 -0.04 16.01
C ILE A 33 2.34 0.37 15.07
N GLN A 34 1.74 1.54 15.32
CA GLN A 34 0.83 2.19 14.40
C GLN A 34 1.57 3.31 13.67
N PRO A 35 1.91 3.13 12.38
CA PRO A 35 2.45 4.21 11.58
C PRO A 35 1.37 5.26 11.34
N THR A 36 1.66 6.51 11.63
CA THR A 36 0.76 7.64 11.30
C THR A 36 1.06 8.20 9.91
N HIS A 37 1.66 7.38 9.06
CA HIS A 37 1.88 7.66 7.65
C HIS A 37 0.56 7.65 6.87
N LEU A 38 0.53 8.36 5.75
CA LEU A 38 -0.62 8.35 4.85
C LEU A 38 -0.69 7.04 4.04
N MET A 39 0.46 6.52 3.62
CA MET A 39 0.59 5.37 2.71
C MET A 39 1.89 4.59 2.96
N HIS A 40 2.06 3.45 2.30
CA HIS A 40 3.29 2.67 2.22
C HIS A 40 4.33 3.39 1.33
N GLY A 41 4.84 4.54 1.80
CA GLY A 41 5.86 5.34 1.13
C GLY A 41 7.26 5.08 1.66
N ALA A 42 8.23 5.92 1.25
CA ALA A 42 9.63 5.79 1.66
C ALA A 42 9.82 5.81 3.18
N GLU A 43 9.07 6.66 3.89
CA GLU A 43 9.13 6.73 5.36
C GLU A 43 8.56 5.48 6.04
N TYR A 44 7.61 4.80 5.39
CA TYR A 44 7.11 3.50 5.85
C TYR A 44 8.17 2.41 5.66
N ASP A 45 8.86 2.40 4.52
CA ASP A 45 9.96 1.47 4.26
C ASP A 45 11.11 1.66 5.27
N GLU A 46 11.48 2.91 5.57
CA GLU A 46 12.47 3.24 6.61
C GLU A 46 12.02 2.75 8.00
N LEU A 47 10.73 2.87 8.33
CA LEU A 47 10.16 2.32 9.57
C LEU A 47 10.33 0.80 9.62
N MET A 48 9.97 0.11 8.54
CA MET A 48 10.04 -1.35 8.47
C MET A 48 11.49 -1.85 8.61
N GLU A 49 12.45 -1.19 7.95
CA GLU A 49 13.88 -1.50 8.07
C GLU A 49 14.38 -1.31 9.52
N ALA A 50 14.04 -0.17 10.13
CA ALA A 50 14.44 0.11 11.50
C ALA A 50 13.86 -0.92 12.49
N VAL A 51 12.58 -1.26 12.34
CA VAL A 51 11.90 -2.22 13.23
C VAL A 51 12.45 -3.63 13.04
N ALA A 52 12.75 -4.05 11.82
CA ALA A 52 13.34 -5.36 11.53
C ALA A 52 14.68 -5.57 12.25
N ALA A 53 15.49 -4.52 12.41
CA ALA A 53 16.77 -4.59 13.13
C ALA A 53 16.62 -4.88 14.63
N TYR A 54 15.45 -4.66 15.21
CA TYR A 54 15.16 -4.90 16.62
C TYR A 54 14.20 -6.07 16.88
N ALA A 55 13.71 -6.72 15.86
CA ALA A 55 12.67 -7.75 15.98
C ALA A 55 13.05 -8.89 16.94
N ASP A 56 14.34 -9.29 16.96
CA ASP A 56 14.88 -10.32 17.86
C ASP A 56 14.90 -9.94 19.36
N LYS A 57 14.63 -8.68 19.68
CA LYS A 57 14.59 -8.16 21.06
C LYS A 57 13.21 -8.30 21.71
N PHE A 58 12.19 -8.60 20.92
CA PHE A 58 10.79 -8.73 21.36
C PHE A 58 10.29 -10.16 21.17
N GLU A 59 9.25 -10.55 21.90
CA GLU A 59 8.56 -11.83 21.70
C GLU A 59 7.65 -11.77 20.45
N SER A 60 7.10 -10.59 20.16
CA SER A 60 6.36 -10.30 18.92
C SER A 60 6.45 -8.83 18.57
N VAL A 61 6.50 -8.52 17.27
CA VAL A 61 6.39 -7.18 16.73
C VAL A 61 5.36 -7.19 15.62
N VAL A 62 4.39 -6.28 15.70
CA VAL A 62 3.36 -6.09 14.67
C VAL A 62 3.36 -4.63 14.28
N VAL A 63 3.34 -4.36 12.97
CA VAL A 63 3.17 -3.02 12.41
C VAL A 63 1.82 -2.98 11.73
N ALA A 64 0.94 -2.10 12.20
CA ALA A 64 -0.39 -1.91 11.63
C ALA A 64 -0.34 -1.13 10.30
N GLU A 65 -1.42 -1.18 9.53
CA GLU A 65 -1.54 -0.49 8.26
C GLU A 65 -1.48 1.04 8.39
N PRO A 66 -0.85 1.75 7.43
CA PRO A 66 -0.98 3.19 7.31
C PRO A 66 -2.38 3.59 6.84
N LEU A 67 -2.71 4.89 6.89
CA LEU A 67 -4.07 5.41 6.75
C LEU A 67 -4.83 4.96 5.49
N LEU A 68 -4.18 4.88 4.34
CA LEU A 68 -4.80 4.53 3.06
C LEU A 68 -4.68 3.04 2.71
N GLY A 69 -4.15 2.24 3.65
CA GLY A 69 -3.98 0.80 3.47
C GLY A 69 -3.11 0.44 2.26
N GLU A 70 -3.43 -0.67 1.63
CA GLU A 70 -2.72 -1.23 0.48
C GLU A 70 -2.56 -0.24 -0.68
N VAL A 71 -1.37 -0.22 -1.30
CA VAL A 71 -1.09 0.58 -2.50
C VAL A 71 -1.53 -0.16 -3.78
N GLY A 72 -1.24 -1.46 -3.89
CA GLY A 72 -1.51 -2.22 -5.10
C GLY A 72 -0.68 -1.73 -6.31
N LYS A 73 -1.09 -2.14 -7.51
CA LYS A 73 -0.28 -2.04 -8.73
C LYS A 73 -0.52 -0.79 -9.58
N ASP A 74 -1.68 -0.17 -9.53
CA ASP A 74 -2.06 0.94 -10.40
C ASP A 74 -3.17 1.83 -9.83
N ALA A 75 -3.54 2.87 -10.56
CA ALA A 75 -4.54 3.86 -10.16
C ALA A 75 -5.97 3.31 -10.00
N THR A 76 -6.24 2.08 -10.39
CA THR A 76 -7.57 1.45 -10.26
C THR A 76 -7.76 0.71 -8.94
N VAL A 77 -6.69 0.56 -8.15
CA VAL A 77 -6.77 -0.08 -6.83
C VAL A 77 -7.42 0.87 -5.84
N ILE A 78 -8.63 0.57 -5.45
CA ILE A 78 -9.41 1.25 -4.41
C ILE A 78 -9.77 0.23 -3.33
N ASN A 79 -9.81 0.66 -2.07
CA ASN A 79 -10.11 -0.19 -0.92
C ASN A 79 -11.00 0.55 0.09
N ALA A 80 -11.39 -0.14 1.15
CA ALA A 80 -12.25 0.42 2.18
C ALA A 80 -11.63 1.65 2.88
N ASP A 81 -10.31 1.65 3.09
CA ASP A 81 -9.61 2.75 3.75
C ASP A 81 -9.62 4.01 2.91
N LYS A 82 -9.31 3.89 1.60
CA LYS A 82 -9.39 5.01 0.67
C LYS A 82 -10.80 5.59 0.59
N ALA A 83 -11.82 4.73 0.59
CA ALA A 83 -13.21 5.16 0.62
C ALA A 83 -13.54 5.91 1.92
N ALA A 84 -13.19 5.34 3.08
CA ALA A 84 -13.42 5.95 4.38
C ALA A 84 -12.71 7.31 4.53
N VAL A 85 -11.46 7.41 4.07
CA VAL A 85 -10.71 8.67 4.08
C VAL A 85 -11.33 9.70 3.13
N ALA A 86 -11.73 9.29 1.92
CA ALA A 86 -12.39 10.17 0.95
C ALA A 86 -13.69 10.74 1.53
N GLU A 87 -14.54 9.89 2.09
CA GLU A 87 -15.79 10.32 2.74
C GLU A 87 -15.55 11.26 3.93
N ALA A 88 -14.59 10.93 4.79
CA ALA A 88 -14.27 11.71 5.98
C ALA A 88 -13.73 13.11 5.64
N VAL A 89 -12.77 13.19 4.71
CA VAL A 89 -12.16 14.48 4.34
C VAL A 89 -13.13 15.37 3.58
N VAL A 90 -13.95 14.79 2.70
CA VAL A 90 -14.97 15.54 1.95
C VAL A 90 -16.06 16.04 2.88
N ALA A 91 -16.53 15.21 3.82
CA ALA A 91 -17.50 15.65 4.82
C ALA A 91 -16.97 16.80 5.68
N ALA A 92 -15.71 16.73 6.10
CA ALA A 92 -15.06 17.81 6.86
C ALA A 92 -14.92 19.10 6.03
N ALA A 93 -14.51 18.98 4.75
CA ALA A 93 -14.37 20.13 3.85
C ALA A 93 -15.71 20.82 3.57
N VAL A 94 -16.76 20.04 3.36
CA VAL A 94 -18.14 20.51 3.16
C VAL A 94 -18.64 21.25 4.40
N ALA A 95 -18.46 20.65 5.58
CA ALA A 95 -18.91 21.24 6.85
C ALA A 95 -18.19 22.56 7.14
N GLU A 96 -16.88 22.64 6.98
CA GLU A 96 -16.06 23.84 7.18
C GLU A 96 -16.41 24.94 6.16
N GLY A 97 -16.73 24.54 4.92
CA GLY A 97 -17.19 25.44 3.87
C GLY A 97 -18.65 25.90 4.02
N ASN A 98 -19.37 25.41 5.03
CA ASN A 98 -20.79 25.70 5.28
C ASN A 98 -21.70 25.31 4.10
N PHE A 99 -21.41 24.21 3.44
CA PHE A 99 -22.28 23.61 2.42
C PHE A 99 -23.14 22.51 3.02
N ASP A 100 -24.34 22.31 2.47
CA ASP A 100 -25.24 21.23 2.90
C ASP A 100 -24.75 19.85 2.43
N SER A 101 -24.01 19.81 1.33
CA SER A 101 -23.42 18.58 0.75
C SER A 101 -22.32 18.93 -0.26
N VAL A 102 -21.52 17.93 -0.66
CA VAL A 102 -20.55 18.06 -1.75
C VAL A 102 -21.23 18.45 -3.06
N GLN A 103 -22.43 17.93 -3.33
CA GLN A 103 -23.23 18.31 -4.50
C GLN A 103 -23.70 19.78 -4.41
N ALA A 104 -24.14 20.25 -3.24
CA ALA A 104 -24.52 21.66 -3.06
C ALA A 104 -23.34 22.61 -3.30
N ALA A 105 -22.13 22.21 -2.91
CA ALA A 105 -20.91 22.95 -3.24
C ALA A 105 -20.66 22.96 -4.76
N ALA A 106 -20.81 21.82 -5.44
CA ALA A 106 -20.69 21.71 -6.89
C ALA A 106 -21.72 22.59 -7.63
N ASP A 107 -22.97 22.56 -7.18
CA ASP A 107 -24.06 23.40 -7.75
C ASP A 107 -23.79 24.91 -7.55
N ASN A 108 -23.05 25.25 -6.50
CA ASN A 108 -22.55 26.62 -6.25
C ASN A 108 -21.28 26.96 -7.03
N GLY A 109 -20.83 26.08 -7.93
CA GLY A 109 -19.62 26.26 -8.73
C GLY A 109 -18.33 26.13 -7.94
N THR A 110 -18.33 25.41 -6.80
CA THR A 110 -17.17 25.24 -5.91
C THR A 110 -16.56 23.87 -6.08
N ALA A 111 -15.25 23.83 -6.31
CA ALA A 111 -14.42 22.65 -6.26
C ALA A 111 -13.59 22.61 -4.98
N PHE A 112 -13.36 21.42 -4.44
CA PHE A 112 -12.39 21.15 -3.42
C PHE A 112 -11.11 20.57 -4.06
N VAL A 113 -9.97 21.12 -3.68
CA VAL A 113 -8.67 20.60 -4.11
C VAL A 113 -7.93 20.10 -2.87
N LEU A 114 -7.70 18.81 -2.82
CA LEU A 114 -7.01 18.15 -1.71
C LEU A 114 -5.54 18.01 -2.05
N MET A 115 -4.68 18.74 -1.32
CA MET A 115 -3.25 18.83 -1.58
C MET A 115 -2.48 17.86 -0.66
N GLY A 116 -1.94 16.77 -1.24
CA GLY A 116 -0.98 15.89 -0.60
C GLY A 116 0.46 16.40 -0.72
N HIS A 117 1.40 15.68 -0.12
CA HIS A 117 2.83 16.01 -0.24
C HIS A 117 3.36 15.70 -1.64
N GLY A 118 3.09 14.51 -2.14
CA GLY A 118 3.76 13.94 -3.30
C GLY A 118 4.98 13.11 -2.87
N THR A 119 5.44 12.24 -3.75
CA THR A 119 6.63 11.43 -3.52
C THR A 119 7.16 10.85 -4.82
N ALA A 120 8.48 10.73 -4.95
CA ALA A 120 9.10 9.98 -6.05
C ALA A 120 9.02 8.45 -5.86
N HIS A 121 8.61 7.98 -4.68
CA HIS A 121 8.43 6.57 -4.39
C HIS A 121 7.34 5.95 -5.26
N VAL A 122 7.38 4.62 -5.48
CA VAL A 122 6.36 3.91 -6.28
C VAL A 122 4.95 4.07 -5.73
N ALA A 123 4.81 4.26 -4.41
CA ALA A 123 3.53 4.54 -3.74
C ALA A 123 2.87 5.86 -4.16
N LYS A 124 3.51 6.71 -4.98
CA LYS A 124 2.88 7.92 -5.55
C LYS A 124 1.56 7.64 -6.26
N VAL A 125 1.38 6.43 -6.78
CA VAL A 125 0.13 5.98 -7.40
C VAL A 125 -1.08 6.11 -6.47
N THR A 126 -0.88 6.11 -5.16
CA THR A 126 -1.94 6.29 -4.15
C THR A 126 -2.71 7.60 -4.35
N TYR A 127 -2.08 8.66 -4.83
CA TYR A 127 -2.77 9.92 -5.15
C TYR A 127 -3.73 9.76 -6.35
N SER A 128 -3.31 9.04 -7.39
CA SER A 128 -4.20 8.70 -8.52
C SER A 128 -5.32 7.76 -8.08
N GLN A 129 -5.05 6.82 -7.16
CA GLN A 129 -6.06 5.94 -6.55
C GLN A 129 -7.10 6.75 -5.77
N MET A 130 -6.67 7.74 -4.98
CA MET A 130 -7.58 8.64 -4.28
C MET A 130 -8.46 9.43 -5.24
N GLN A 131 -7.93 9.90 -6.38
CA GLN A 131 -8.77 10.55 -7.41
C GLN A 131 -9.78 9.57 -8.01
N THR A 132 -9.38 8.32 -8.26
CA THR A 132 -10.30 7.26 -8.72
C THR A 132 -11.41 7.04 -7.68
N GLN A 133 -11.04 6.93 -6.40
CA GLN A 133 -12.01 6.76 -5.31
C GLN A 133 -12.99 7.93 -5.20
N MET A 134 -12.53 9.18 -5.34
CA MET A 134 -13.42 10.35 -5.37
C MET A 134 -14.45 10.25 -6.50
N ASN A 135 -14.01 9.83 -7.69
CA ASN A 135 -14.88 9.65 -8.85
C ASN A 135 -15.91 8.53 -8.64
N GLU A 136 -15.51 7.39 -8.07
CA GLU A 136 -16.40 6.26 -7.77
C GLU A 136 -17.47 6.63 -6.72
N LEU A 137 -17.13 7.48 -5.76
CA LEU A 137 -18.07 8.04 -4.79
C LEU A 137 -18.98 9.15 -5.36
N GLY A 138 -18.76 9.54 -6.63
CA GLY A 138 -19.52 10.62 -7.28
C GLY A 138 -19.11 12.03 -6.85
N TYR A 139 -17.95 12.20 -6.23
CA TYR A 139 -17.41 13.51 -5.80
C TYR A 139 -16.69 14.22 -6.95
N ASN A 140 -17.43 14.52 -8.01
CA ASN A 140 -16.90 15.06 -9.27
C ASN A 140 -16.29 16.47 -9.16
N ASN A 141 -16.51 17.16 -8.05
CA ASN A 141 -15.93 18.47 -7.75
C ASN A 141 -14.76 18.39 -6.74
N VAL A 142 -14.19 17.20 -6.54
CA VAL A 142 -13.02 16.99 -5.68
C VAL A 142 -11.83 16.55 -6.54
N PHE A 143 -10.72 17.26 -6.39
CA PHE A 143 -9.49 17.04 -7.18
C PHE A 143 -8.33 16.78 -6.23
N ILE A 144 -7.46 15.86 -6.62
CA ILE A 144 -6.25 15.53 -5.87
C ILE A 144 -5.05 16.20 -6.52
N GLY A 145 -4.25 16.86 -5.71
CA GLY A 145 -2.97 17.43 -6.14
C GLY A 145 -1.87 17.16 -5.11
N THR A 146 -0.62 17.46 -5.46
CA THR A 146 0.54 17.28 -4.58
C THR A 146 1.53 18.42 -4.69
N VAL A 147 2.17 18.77 -3.57
CA VAL A 147 3.20 19.83 -3.52
C VAL A 147 4.36 19.53 -4.46
N GLU A 148 4.85 18.27 -4.44
CA GLU A 148 5.99 17.84 -5.25
C GLU A 148 5.64 17.61 -6.73
N GLY A 149 4.36 17.67 -7.13
CA GLY A 149 3.92 17.37 -8.50
C GLY A 149 4.18 15.92 -8.92
N GLU A 150 4.15 15.00 -7.96
CA GLU A 150 4.36 13.58 -8.18
C GLU A 150 3.18 12.75 -7.62
N PRO A 151 2.44 12.05 -8.48
CA PRO A 151 2.61 11.91 -9.95
C PRO A 151 2.30 13.22 -10.73
N GLU A 152 2.79 13.34 -11.96
CA GLU A 152 2.76 14.59 -12.76
C GLU A 152 1.37 15.22 -12.90
N GLU A 153 0.33 14.39 -13.03
CA GLU A 153 -1.05 14.88 -13.15
C GLU A 153 -1.53 15.65 -11.91
N THR A 154 -0.86 15.48 -10.77
CA THR A 154 -1.17 16.14 -9.50
C THR A 154 -0.43 17.46 -9.29
N ALA A 155 0.42 17.87 -10.22
CA ALA A 155 1.10 19.16 -10.18
C ALA A 155 0.09 20.33 -10.20
N CYS A 156 0.40 21.41 -9.48
CA CYS A 156 -0.51 22.53 -9.30
C CYS A 156 -1.10 23.05 -10.60
N GLU A 157 -0.26 23.23 -11.63
CA GLU A 157 -0.67 23.72 -12.96
C GLU A 157 -1.67 22.77 -13.62
N ASN A 158 -1.44 21.47 -13.52
CA ASN A 158 -2.34 20.47 -14.10
C ASN A 158 -3.68 20.42 -13.36
N VAL A 159 -3.67 20.56 -12.04
CA VAL A 159 -4.89 20.65 -11.23
C VAL A 159 -5.67 21.92 -11.54
N ILE A 160 -5.00 23.08 -11.70
CA ILE A 160 -5.64 24.33 -12.14
C ILE A 160 -6.38 24.14 -13.47
N GLU A 161 -5.74 23.49 -14.45
CA GLU A 161 -6.36 23.22 -15.74
C GLU A 161 -7.55 22.27 -15.62
N ALA A 162 -7.42 21.21 -14.82
CA ALA A 162 -8.48 20.22 -14.61
C ALA A 162 -9.72 20.86 -13.95
N VAL A 163 -9.54 21.63 -12.88
CA VAL A 163 -10.64 22.32 -12.18
C VAL A 163 -11.33 23.33 -13.10
N ALA A 164 -10.54 24.11 -13.88
CA ALA A 164 -11.08 25.09 -14.81
C ALA A 164 -11.84 24.42 -15.98
N ALA A 165 -11.31 23.31 -16.52
CA ALA A 165 -11.95 22.52 -17.56
C ALA A 165 -13.28 21.91 -17.10
N ALA A 166 -13.39 21.54 -15.82
CA ALA A 166 -14.62 21.07 -15.21
C ALA A 166 -15.66 22.20 -14.98
N GLY A 167 -15.28 23.46 -15.18
CA GLY A 167 -16.19 24.62 -15.16
C GLY A 167 -16.38 25.28 -13.79
N TYR A 168 -15.66 24.87 -12.76
CA TYR A 168 -15.74 25.46 -11.44
C TYR A 168 -15.09 26.86 -11.40
N LYS A 169 -15.65 27.74 -10.58
CA LYS A 169 -15.20 29.14 -10.44
C LYS A 169 -14.69 29.46 -9.05
N ASN A 170 -15.11 28.72 -8.06
CA ASN A 170 -14.65 28.85 -6.69
C ASN A 170 -13.84 27.62 -6.32
N VAL A 171 -12.77 27.80 -5.59
CA VAL A 171 -11.86 26.73 -5.17
C VAL A 171 -11.64 26.79 -3.66
N VAL A 172 -11.70 25.64 -3.01
CA VAL A 172 -11.30 25.46 -1.62
C VAL A 172 -10.11 24.51 -1.60
N LEU A 173 -8.95 25.02 -1.20
CA LEU A 173 -7.73 24.24 -1.01
C LEU A 173 -7.72 23.66 0.41
N ARG A 174 -7.41 22.35 0.54
CA ARG A 174 -7.31 21.67 1.84
C ARG A 174 -6.20 20.63 1.81
N PRO A 175 -5.43 20.43 2.92
CA PRO A 175 -4.41 19.40 2.95
C PRO A 175 -5.01 17.98 2.89
N LEU A 176 -4.41 17.12 2.07
CA LEU A 176 -4.51 15.65 2.13
C LEU A 176 -3.25 15.12 2.86
N MET A 177 -3.04 15.62 4.06
CA MET A 177 -1.91 15.32 4.93
C MET A 177 -2.42 15.16 6.36
N VAL A 178 -1.82 14.26 7.13
CA VAL A 178 -2.23 14.00 8.52
C VAL A 178 -2.09 15.25 9.38
N VAL A 179 -1.04 16.04 9.15
CA VAL A 179 -0.77 17.29 9.85
C VAL A 179 -0.78 18.46 8.87
N ALA A 180 -1.52 19.51 9.17
CA ALA A 180 -1.47 20.78 8.45
C ALA A 180 -0.25 21.60 8.94
N GLY A 181 0.93 21.20 8.49
CA GLY A 181 2.23 21.81 8.85
C GLY A 181 2.66 22.92 7.89
N ASP A 182 3.96 22.94 7.61
CA ASP A 182 4.61 23.95 6.77
C ASP A 182 4.01 24.01 5.36
N HIS A 183 3.87 22.86 4.70
CA HIS A 183 3.27 22.78 3.36
C HIS A 183 1.84 23.35 3.30
N ALA A 184 1.01 23.11 4.32
CA ALA A 184 -0.35 23.64 4.34
C ALA A 184 -0.37 25.17 4.57
N ASN A 185 0.55 25.68 5.36
CA ASN A 185 0.60 27.11 5.71
C ASN A 185 1.35 27.94 4.65
N ASN A 186 2.42 27.42 4.07
CA ASN A 186 3.26 28.16 3.14
C ASN A 186 3.00 27.75 1.69
N ASP A 187 3.20 26.49 1.32
CA ASP A 187 3.07 26.06 -0.09
C ASP A 187 1.60 26.04 -0.58
N MET A 188 0.63 25.75 0.32
CA MET A 188 -0.78 25.81 -0.05
C MET A 188 -1.37 27.19 0.12
N ALA A 189 -1.30 27.77 1.34
CA ALA A 189 -2.08 28.96 1.74
C ALA A 189 -1.23 30.23 1.88
N GLY A 190 0.08 30.15 1.63
CA GLY A 190 1.00 31.28 1.75
C GLY A 190 0.72 32.39 0.74
N ASP A 191 1.42 33.51 0.93
CA ASP A 191 1.28 34.70 0.08
C ASP A 191 2.41 34.83 -0.96
N GLU A 192 3.36 33.88 -0.98
CA GLU A 192 4.43 33.83 -1.99
C GLU A 192 3.85 33.46 -3.37
N GLU A 193 4.53 33.86 -4.46
CA GLU A 193 4.02 33.71 -5.82
C GLU A 193 3.86 32.23 -6.24
N ASP A 194 4.62 31.32 -5.65
CA ASP A 194 4.63 29.89 -5.88
C ASP A 194 3.70 29.10 -4.96
N SER A 195 3.01 29.76 -4.03
CA SER A 195 1.96 29.10 -3.25
C SER A 195 0.77 28.74 -4.14
N TRP A 196 0.13 27.61 -3.84
CA TRP A 196 -1.04 27.14 -4.59
C TRP A 196 -2.14 28.20 -4.65
N LYS A 197 -2.47 28.84 -3.53
CA LYS A 197 -3.43 29.94 -3.48
C LYS A 197 -3.08 31.05 -4.48
N SER A 198 -1.81 31.49 -4.49
CA SER A 198 -1.34 32.53 -5.39
C SER A 198 -1.38 32.09 -6.85
N MET A 199 -0.94 30.85 -7.16
CA MET A 199 -0.97 30.27 -8.50
C MET A 199 -2.41 30.13 -9.03
N PHE A 200 -3.35 29.64 -8.24
CA PHE A 200 -4.77 29.57 -8.59
C PHE A 200 -5.34 30.96 -8.91
N LEU A 201 -5.08 31.94 -8.06
CA LEU A 201 -5.50 33.33 -8.27
C LEU A 201 -4.86 33.95 -9.52
N ALA A 202 -3.54 33.77 -9.68
CA ALA A 202 -2.78 34.33 -10.81
C ALA A 202 -3.20 33.71 -12.17
N SER A 203 -3.76 32.49 -12.17
CA SER A 203 -4.29 31.85 -13.38
C SER A 203 -5.41 32.65 -14.05
N GLY A 204 -6.10 33.49 -13.29
CA GLY A 204 -7.25 34.27 -13.76
C GLY A 204 -8.49 33.43 -14.13
N LYS A 205 -8.52 32.13 -13.77
CA LYS A 205 -9.60 31.20 -14.12
C LYS A 205 -10.67 31.12 -13.03
N PHE A 206 -10.34 31.52 -11.81
CA PHE A 206 -11.20 31.39 -10.63
C PHE A 206 -11.58 32.77 -10.07
N GLU A 207 -12.78 32.83 -9.51
CA GLU A 207 -13.33 34.05 -8.88
C GLU A 207 -12.92 34.13 -7.41
N ASN A 208 -12.91 32.99 -6.73
CA ASN A 208 -12.53 32.87 -5.33
C ASN A 208 -11.63 31.65 -5.08
N VAL A 209 -10.63 31.83 -4.20
CA VAL A 209 -9.74 30.75 -3.74
C VAL A 209 -9.63 30.87 -2.22
N ASP A 210 -10.24 29.95 -1.51
CA ASP A 210 -10.21 29.84 -0.07
C ASP A 210 -9.31 28.69 0.39
N CYS A 211 -8.81 28.75 1.61
CA CYS A 211 -7.96 27.71 2.20
C CYS A 211 -8.53 27.25 3.52
N GLN A 212 -8.63 25.92 3.68
CA GLN A 212 -8.95 25.26 4.94
C GLN A 212 -7.65 24.62 5.49
N ILE A 213 -7.04 25.21 6.49
CA ILE A 213 -5.76 24.75 7.07
C ILE A 213 -6.07 23.76 8.23
N SER A 214 -6.51 22.55 7.86
CA SER A 214 -6.92 21.52 8.80
C SER A 214 -6.44 20.15 8.31
N GLY A 215 -5.57 19.50 9.08
CA GLY A 215 -5.01 18.18 8.74
C GLY A 215 -6.01 17.03 8.95
N LEU A 216 -5.79 15.92 8.27
CA LEU A 216 -6.62 14.71 8.38
C LEU A 216 -6.71 14.20 9.82
N GLY A 217 -5.61 14.29 10.59
CA GLY A 217 -5.55 13.82 11.98
C GLY A 217 -6.45 14.59 12.95
N SER A 218 -7.02 15.75 12.55
CA SER A 218 -8.04 16.45 13.33
C SER A 218 -9.47 15.94 13.12
N ILE A 219 -9.69 15.03 12.16
CA ILE A 219 -10.99 14.47 11.83
C ILE A 219 -11.20 13.20 12.65
N GLU A 220 -12.26 13.15 13.47
CA GLU A 220 -12.55 12.03 14.36
C GLU A 220 -12.68 10.68 13.59
N ALA A 221 -13.29 10.69 12.40
CA ALA A 221 -13.41 9.49 11.57
C ALA A 221 -12.04 8.96 11.16
N ILE A 222 -11.07 9.82 10.86
CA ILE A 222 -9.69 9.43 10.54
C ILE A 222 -8.97 8.86 11.77
N GLN A 223 -9.16 9.46 12.95
CA GLN A 223 -8.61 8.91 14.20
C GLN A 223 -9.17 7.52 14.48
N ASN A 224 -10.45 7.31 14.25
CA ASN A 224 -11.11 6.01 14.42
C ASN A 224 -10.60 4.98 13.40
N LEU A 225 -10.24 5.37 12.19
CA LEU A 225 -9.66 4.48 11.20
C LEU A 225 -8.28 3.96 11.65
N TYR A 226 -7.41 4.81 12.18
CA TYR A 226 -6.16 4.35 12.80
C TYR A 226 -6.39 3.41 13.98
N ILE A 227 -7.44 3.66 14.78
CA ILE A 227 -7.81 2.76 15.91
C ILE A 227 -8.30 1.41 15.36
N SER A 228 -9.04 1.40 14.26
CA SER A 228 -9.44 0.15 13.58
C SER A 228 -8.22 -0.65 13.12
N HIS A 229 -7.26 -0.01 12.43
CA HIS A 229 -6.02 -0.67 12.00
C HIS A 229 -5.22 -1.26 13.19
N ILE A 230 -5.18 -0.55 14.33
CA ILE A 230 -4.59 -1.11 15.56
C ILE A 230 -5.34 -2.37 16.00
N GLN A 231 -6.68 -2.34 16.01
CA GLN A 231 -7.49 -3.48 16.42
C GLN A 231 -7.33 -4.65 15.46
N ASP A 232 -7.35 -4.39 14.16
CA ASP A 232 -7.17 -5.41 13.13
C ASP A 232 -5.78 -6.05 13.21
N ALA A 233 -4.74 -5.26 13.49
CA ALA A 233 -3.40 -5.76 13.72
C ALA A 233 -3.29 -6.62 15.01
N LEU A 234 -4.02 -6.25 16.07
CA LEU A 234 -4.08 -7.05 17.31
C LEU A 234 -4.83 -8.37 17.12
N ASP A 235 -5.87 -8.36 16.30
CA ASP A 235 -6.70 -9.52 16.00
C ASP A 235 -6.06 -10.42 14.91
N GLY A 236 -4.96 -9.97 14.30
CA GLY A 236 -4.24 -10.69 13.24
C GLY A 236 -4.98 -10.68 11.90
N ASN A 237 -5.89 -9.73 11.68
CA ASN A 237 -6.63 -9.57 10.44
C ASN A 237 -5.84 -8.77 9.40
N GLU A 238 -5.05 -7.78 9.86
CA GLU A 238 -4.24 -6.91 9.03
C GLU A 238 -2.89 -6.60 9.70
N GLY A 239 -1.99 -5.92 8.98
CA GLY A 239 -0.70 -5.52 9.48
C GLY A 239 0.40 -6.54 9.21
N VAL A 240 1.65 -6.13 9.46
CA VAL A 240 2.85 -6.91 9.19
C VAL A 240 3.45 -7.43 10.50
N VAL A 241 3.59 -8.73 10.63
CA VAL A 241 4.32 -9.36 11.74
C VAL A 241 5.80 -9.47 11.37
N ILE A 242 6.68 -8.84 12.16
CA ILE A 242 8.11 -8.86 11.95
C ILE A 242 8.75 -9.88 12.90
N THR A 243 9.47 -10.85 12.35
CA THR A 243 10.19 -11.89 13.11
C THR A 243 11.69 -11.63 13.16
N ALA A 244 12.37 -12.21 14.15
CA ALA A 244 13.82 -12.10 14.36
C ALA A 244 14.71 -12.55 13.19
N GLN A 245 14.14 -13.13 12.16
CA GLN A 245 14.86 -13.65 10.99
C GLN A 245 14.72 -12.75 9.76
N GLY A 246 14.12 -11.56 9.93
CA GLY A 246 13.90 -10.61 8.83
C GLY A 246 12.81 -11.06 7.84
N GLU A 247 12.10 -12.14 8.14
CA GLU A 247 10.91 -12.52 7.40
C GLU A 247 9.77 -11.59 7.82
N THR A 248 9.36 -10.74 6.93
CA THR A 248 8.02 -10.15 7.00
C THR A 248 7.05 -11.32 6.88
N ALA A 249 6.41 -11.70 7.96
CA ALA A 249 5.28 -12.61 7.84
C ALA A 249 4.19 -11.86 7.07
N ALA A 250 3.68 -12.47 6.02
CA ALA A 250 2.53 -11.97 5.29
C ALA A 250 1.37 -11.69 6.26
N PRO A 251 0.49 -10.75 5.95
CA PRO A 251 -0.74 -10.56 6.70
C PRO A 251 -1.43 -11.91 6.87
N ALA A 252 -1.98 -12.16 8.06
CA ALA A 252 -2.68 -13.40 8.32
C ALA A 252 -3.77 -13.53 7.25
N SER A 253 -3.76 -14.65 6.55
CA SER A 253 -4.77 -14.95 5.53
C SER A 253 -6.16 -14.80 6.15
N GLN A 254 -7.07 -14.12 5.46
CA GLN A 254 -8.51 -14.10 5.83
C GLN A 254 -9.15 -15.50 5.72
N LEU A 255 -8.42 -16.47 5.16
CA LEU A 255 -8.85 -17.85 5.08
C LEU A 255 -8.57 -18.57 6.40
N ALA A 256 -9.53 -19.37 6.86
CA ALA A 256 -9.33 -20.26 7.99
C ALA A 256 -8.22 -21.28 7.68
N ASP A 257 -7.57 -21.81 8.73
CA ASP A 257 -6.65 -22.92 8.56
C ASP A 257 -7.34 -24.08 7.85
N GLY A 258 -6.74 -24.55 6.75
CA GLY A 258 -7.35 -25.55 5.89
C GLY A 258 -6.57 -25.78 4.59
N VAL A 259 -7.16 -26.57 3.73
CA VAL A 259 -6.64 -26.85 2.38
C VAL A 259 -7.65 -26.39 1.36
N TYR A 260 -7.19 -25.62 0.38
CA TYR A 260 -8.02 -24.98 -0.63
C TYR A 260 -7.52 -25.37 -2.02
N THR A 261 -8.43 -25.54 -2.97
CA THR A 261 -8.11 -25.53 -4.39
C THR A 261 -8.08 -24.08 -4.86
N VAL A 262 -7.02 -23.67 -5.55
CA VAL A 262 -6.83 -22.31 -6.05
C VAL A 262 -6.57 -22.30 -7.55
N ASP A 263 -6.87 -21.19 -8.20
CA ASP A 263 -6.36 -20.92 -9.54
C ASP A 263 -4.93 -20.38 -9.42
N VAL A 264 -4.03 -20.91 -10.24
CA VAL A 264 -2.65 -20.43 -10.35
C VAL A 264 -2.40 -20.02 -11.79
N THR A 265 -1.97 -18.79 -12.00
CA THR A 265 -1.56 -18.29 -13.31
C THR A 265 -0.09 -17.89 -13.29
N THR A 266 0.57 -17.98 -14.44
CA THR A 266 1.98 -17.59 -14.61
C THR A 266 2.09 -16.59 -15.77
N ASP A 267 3.22 -15.88 -15.86
CA ASP A 267 3.54 -14.98 -16.99
C ASP A 267 3.68 -15.73 -18.34
N GLY A 268 3.58 -17.03 -18.35
CA GLY A 268 3.64 -17.87 -19.54
C GLY A 268 5.06 -18.23 -19.98
N GLY A 269 5.27 -18.33 -21.29
CA GLY A 269 6.56 -18.74 -21.84
C GLY A 269 6.89 -20.21 -21.55
N MET A 270 8.08 -20.49 -21.02
CA MET A 270 8.50 -21.86 -20.63
C MET A 270 8.13 -22.20 -19.18
N PHE A 271 7.77 -21.20 -18.37
CA PHE A 271 7.29 -21.38 -17.01
C PHE A 271 5.77 -21.54 -17.02
N LYS A 272 5.31 -22.76 -17.28
CA LYS A 272 3.87 -23.10 -17.41
C LYS A 272 3.47 -24.16 -16.44
N LEU A 273 2.26 -24.04 -15.89
CA LEU A 273 1.63 -25.13 -15.16
C LEU A 273 1.34 -26.32 -16.08
N SER A 274 1.25 -27.49 -15.46
CA SER A 274 0.81 -28.70 -16.16
C SER A 274 -0.64 -28.56 -16.65
N GLU A 275 -0.88 -28.98 -17.91
CA GLU A 275 -2.24 -29.04 -18.46
C GLU A 275 -3.12 -30.02 -17.69
N ALA A 276 -2.53 -31.10 -17.11
CA ALA A 276 -3.24 -32.04 -16.25
C ALA A 276 -3.70 -31.41 -14.91
N ALA A 277 -3.09 -30.32 -14.49
CA ALA A 277 -3.52 -29.56 -13.31
C ALA A 277 -4.61 -28.52 -13.63
N GLU A 278 -4.96 -28.32 -14.91
CA GLU A 278 -6.00 -27.38 -15.38
C GLU A 278 -5.86 -25.95 -14.82
N GLY A 279 -4.62 -25.51 -14.57
CA GLY A 279 -4.36 -24.20 -13.95
C GLY A 279 -4.66 -24.14 -12.44
N LYS A 280 -4.84 -25.30 -11.80
CA LYS A 280 -5.12 -25.39 -10.36
C LYS A 280 -3.85 -25.68 -9.57
N GLY A 281 -3.87 -25.20 -8.33
CA GLY A 281 -2.92 -25.52 -7.29
C GLY A 281 -3.62 -25.88 -5.98
N THR A 282 -2.85 -26.36 -5.02
CA THR A 282 -3.33 -26.63 -3.67
C THR A 282 -2.74 -25.57 -2.73
N LEU A 283 -3.59 -24.76 -2.14
CA LEU A 283 -3.20 -23.78 -1.12
C LEU A 283 -3.43 -24.39 0.26
N THR A 284 -2.39 -24.46 1.06
CA THR A 284 -2.48 -24.84 2.46
C THR A 284 -2.37 -23.58 3.31
N VAL A 285 -3.38 -23.36 4.15
CA VAL A 285 -3.38 -22.32 5.18
C VAL A 285 -3.15 -22.98 6.53
N LYS A 286 -2.13 -22.57 7.23
CA LYS A 286 -1.80 -23.08 8.56
C LYS A 286 -1.21 -21.96 9.41
N ASP A 287 -1.81 -21.76 10.60
CA ASP A 287 -1.42 -20.70 11.52
C ASP A 287 -1.37 -19.32 10.82
N GLY A 288 -2.35 -19.06 9.92
CA GLY A 288 -2.45 -17.86 9.12
C GLY A 288 -1.44 -17.74 7.97
N ARG A 289 -0.57 -18.73 7.77
CA ARG A 289 0.42 -18.73 6.66
C ARG A 289 -0.11 -19.53 5.47
N MET A 290 0.07 -18.97 4.29
CA MET A 290 -0.34 -19.59 3.04
C MET A 290 0.88 -20.18 2.32
N THR A 291 0.74 -21.40 1.82
CA THR A 291 1.70 -22.05 0.91
C THR A 291 0.93 -22.68 -0.23
N VAL A 292 1.25 -22.28 -1.46
CA VAL A 292 0.66 -22.89 -2.65
C VAL A 292 1.58 -23.96 -3.20
N HIS A 293 1.03 -25.14 -3.42
CA HIS A 293 1.65 -26.18 -4.23
C HIS A 293 1.12 -26.09 -5.64
N PHE A 294 2.01 -25.99 -6.62
CA PHE A 294 1.65 -26.05 -8.04
C PHE A 294 2.65 -26.87 -8.84
N THR A 295 2.16 -27.47 -9.92
CA THR A 295 2.91 -28.42 -10.74
C THR A 295 3.17 -27.84 -12.12
N LEU A 296 4.43 -27.86 -12.56
CA LEU A 296 4.83 -27.39 -13.88
C LEU A 296 4.58 -28.43 -14.98
N SER A 297 4.55 -27.99 -16.24
CA SER A 297 4.40 -28.84 -17.42
C SER A 297 5.64 -29.70 -17.74
N GLY A 298 6.71 -29.57 -16.96
CA GLY A 298 7.93 -30.36 -17.18
C GLY A 298 9.04 -30.09 -16.17
N LYS A 299 10.15 -30.81 -16.29
CA LYS A 299 11.31 -30.77 -15.38
C LYS A 299 12.36 -29.72 -15.80
N GLY A 300 11.95 -28.63 -16.46
CA GLY A 300 12.85 -27.61 -17.01
C GLY A 300 13.48 -26.69 -15.96
N PHE A 301 12.83 -26.52 -14.82
CA PHE A 301 13.28 -25.71 -13.70
C PHE A 301 13.56 -26.59 -12.48
N SER A 302 14.64 -26.29 -11.76
CA SER A 302 15.09 -27.06 -10.60
C SER A 302 14.84 -26.37 -9.26
N GLN A 303 14.75 -25.06 -9.27
CA GLN A 303 14.56 -24.22 -8.08
C GLN A 303 13.70 -23.01 -8.45
N VAL A 304 12.99 -22.47 -7.45
CA VAL A 304 12.34 -21.17 -7.54
C VAL A 304 12.73 -20.31 -6.33
N PHE A 305 12.52 -19.01 -6.44
CA PHE A 305 12.78 -18.03 -5.39
C PHE A 305 11.68 -16.96 -5.48
N VAL A 306 11.07 -16.61 -4.34
CA VAL A 306 10.12 -15.50 -4.27
C VAL A 306 10.89 -14.19 -4.34
N GLY A 307 10.74 -13.46 -5.44
CA GLY A 307 11.52 -12.27 -5.75
C GLY A 307 12.18 -12.32 -7.13
N THR A 308 13.19 -11.49 -7.35
CA THR A 308 13.88 -11.36 -8.65
C THR A 308 14.99 -12.38 -8.86
N ALA A 309 15.34 -12.61 -10.13
CA ALA A 309 16.50 -13.43 -10.51
C ALA A 309 17.82 -12.90 -9.95
N GLU A 310 17.93 -11.60 -9.71
CA GLU A 310 19.09 -10.97 -9.09
C GLU A 310 19.15 -11.31 -7.60
N ASP A 311 18.05 -11.25 -6.89
CA ASP A 311 17.97 -11.55 -5.46
C ASP A 311 18.21 -13.02 -5.18
N ALA A 312 17.73 -13.91 -6.03
CA ALA A 312 17.96 -15.35 -5.94
C ALA A 312 19.45 -15.75 -5.96
N GLN A 313 20.33 -14.87 -6.45
CA GLN A 313 21.77 -15.10 -6.53
C GLN A 313 22.56 -14.55 -5.35
N LYS A 314 21.90 -13.85 -4.42
CA LYS A 314 22.54 -13.31 -3.21
C LYS A 314 22.89 -14.45 -2.24
N GLU A 315 23.96 -14.25 -1.48
CA GLU A 315 24.33 -15.22 -0.43
C GLU A 315 23.25 -15.29 0.65
N GLY A 316 22.77 -16.51 0.93
CA GLY A 316 21.70 -16.74 1.91
C GLY A 316 20.29 -16.63 1.34
N ALA A 317 20.10 -16.44 0.02
CA ALA A 317 18.76 -16.44 -0.59
C ALA A 317 17.99 -17.74 -0.26
N ALA A 318 16.75 -17.59 0.19
CA ALA A 318 15.87 -18.71 0.55
C ALA A 318 15.28 -19.36 -0.73
N VAL A 319 16.11 -20.13 -1.43
CA VAL A 319 15.67 -20.86 -2.63
C VAL A 319 14.83 -22.09 -2.28
N ILE A 320 13.83 -22.37 -3.10
CA ILE A 320 12.90 -23.49 -2.96
C ILE A 320 13.24 -24.55 -4.01
N ASP A 321 13.59 -25.73 -3.56
CA ASP A 321 13.90 -26.86 -4.46
C ASP A 321 12.62 -27.48 -5.02
N ALA A 322 12.70 -27.98 -6.25
CA ALA A 322 11.61 -28.71 -6.87
C ALA A 322 11.31 -30.02 -6.13
N VAL A 323 10.04 -30.33 -5.96
CA VAL A 323 9.55 -31.66 -5.55
C VAL A 323 9.08 -32.42 -6.80
N GLU A 324 9.17 -33.75 -6.76
CA GLU A 324 8.71 -34.58 -7.88
C GLU A 324 7.23 -34.90 -7.72
N ASP A 325 6.42 -34.43 -8.67
CA ASP A 325 4.99 -34.74 -8.76
C ASP A 325 4.70 -35.83 -9.78
N THR A 326 3.69 -36.63 -9.47
CA THR A 326 3.14 -37.60 -10.42
C THR A 326 1.82 -37.10 -10.98
N LEU A 327 1.80 -36.84 -12.27
CA LEU A 327 0.60 -36.46 -13.00
C LEU A 327 -0.13 -37.67 -13.56
N GLN A 328 -1.47 -37.65 -13.50
CA GLN A 328 -2.31 -38.60 -14.17
C GLN A 328 -3.14 -37.89 -15.24
N TYR A 329 -2.98 -38.30 -16.48
CA TYR A 329 -3.73 -37.74 -17.61
C TYR A 329 -5.08 -38.44 -17.80
N SER A 330 -5.99 -37.80 -18.50
CA SER A 330 -7.34 -38.29 -18.76
C SER A 330 -7.39 -39.63 -19.57
N ASP A 331 -6.31 -39.94 -20.28
CA ASP A 331 -6.15 -41.21 -21.02
C ASP A 331 -5.62 -42.36 -20.13
N GLY A 332 -5.40 -42.11 -18.84
CA GLY A 332 -4.90 -43.07 -17.86
C GLY A 332 -3.37 -43.18 -17.80
N THR A 333 -2.63 -42.45 -18.64
CA THR A 333 -1.17 -42.42 -18.57
C THR A 333 -0.70 -41.61 -17.38
N THR A 334 0.49 -41.90 -16.86
CA THR A 334 1.15 -41.17 -15.78
C THR A 334 2.51 -40.65 -16.23
N ASP A 335 2.86 -39.48 -15.82
CA ASP A 335 4.19 -38.89 -16.00
C ASP A 335 4.66 -38.22 -14.71
N THR A 336 5.95 -37.99 -14.59
CA THR A 336 6.53 -37.27 -13.45
C THR A 336 7.10 -35.90 -13.88
N THR A 337 6.82 -34.87 -13.11
CA THR A 337 7.24 -33.53 -13.37
C THR A 337 7.74 -32.83 -12.09
N ASN A 338 8.07 -31.56 -12.16
CA ASN A 338 8.46 -30.78 -11.00
C ASN A 338 7.29 -29.92 -10.51
N GLY A 339 7.04 -29.98 -9.20
CA GLY A 339 6.19 -29.07 -8.46
C GLY A 339 7.00 -28.21 -7.49
N PHE A 340 6.34 -27.20 -6.92
CA PHE A 340 6.94 -26.28 -5.97
C PHE A 340 5.95 -25.90 -4.88
N ASP A 341 6.43 -25.89 -3.64
CA ASP A 341 5.70 -25.35 -2.48
C ASP A 341 6.16 -23.92 -2.23
N VAL A 342 5.38 -22.95 -2.68
CA VAL A 342 5.76 -21.54 -2.67
C VAL A 342 4.94 -20.80 -1.60
N PRO A 343 5.57 -20.06 -0.67
CA PRO A 343 4.86 -19.19 0.24
C PRO A 343 4.13 -18.10 -0.57
N VAL A 344 2.88 -17.84 -0.18
CA VAL A 344 2.00 -16.84 -0.79
C VAL A 344 1.71 -15.79 0.26
N GLU A 345 1.99 -14.57 -0.05
CA GLU A 345 1.74 -13.46 0.87
C GLU A 345 0.32 -12.93 0.68
N GLU A 346 -0.16 -12.89 -0.55
CA GLU A 346 -1.45 -12.31 -0.88
C GLU A 346 -2.12 -13.06 -2.03
N LEU A 347 -3.45 -13.17 -1.98
CA LEU A 347 -4.27 -13.75 -3.06
C LEU A 347 -4.74 -12.67 -4.02
N ASN A 348 -4.92 -13.05 -5.29
CA ASN A 348 -5.37 -12.18 -6.37
C ASN A 348 -4.34 -11.10 -6.79
N VAL A 349 -3.11 -11.22 -6.33
CA VAL A 349 -1.99 -10.33 -6.68
C VAL A 349 -0.92 -11.11 -7.43
N GLU A 350 -0.33 -10.46 -8.43
CA GLU A 350 0.80 -11.01 -9.17
C GLU A 350 2.08 -10.84 -8.35
N MET A 351 2.69 -11.94 -7.92
CA MET A 351 3.92 -11.93 -7.14
C MET A 351 5.13 -12.31 -7.99
N PRO A 352 6.29 -11.64 -7.81
CA PRO A 352 7.51 -12.00 -8.52
C PRO A 352 8.03 -13.35 -8.07
N LEU A 353 8.44 -14.17 -9.03
CA LEU A 353 9.01 -15.49 -8.79
C LEU A 353 10.16 -15.72 -9.76
N ALA A 354 11.37 -15.86 -9.28
CA ALA A 354 12.49 -16.27 -10.12
C ALA A 354 12.57 -17.79 -10.21
N ALA A 355 12.97 -18.32 -11.37
CA ALA A 355 13.11 -19.75 -11.60
C ALA A 355 14.47 -20.12 -12.19
N MET A 356 15.14 -21.15 -11.63
CA MET A 356 16.42 -21.67 -12.08
C MET A 356 16.23 -22.68 -13.21
N GLY A 357 16.66 -22.32 -14.41
CA GLY A 357 16.64 -23.23 -15.55
C GLY A 357 17.66 -24.35 -15.40
N LYS A 358 17.19 -25.59 -15.35
CA LYS A 358 18.01 -26.80 -15.09
C LYS A 358 19.15 -27.00 -16.10
N LYS A 359 18.91 -26.72 -17.40
CA LYS A 359 19.91 -26.86 -18.46
C LYS A 359 20.84 -25.65 -18.58
N SER A 360 20.31 -24.47 -18.36
CA SER A 360 21.06 -23.21 -18.51
C SER A 360 21.87 -22.87 -17.27
N ALA A 361 21.50 -23.40 -16.11
CA ALA A 361 22.00 -23.00 -14.79
C ALA A 361 21.94 -21.47 -14.60
N LYS A 362 20.83 -20.85 -15.03
CA LYS A 362 20.57 -19.42 -14.91
C LYS A 362 19.22 -19.19 -14.30
N TRP A 363 19.11 -18.13 -13.51
CA TRP A 363 17.87 -17.59 -13.01
C TRP A 363 17.16 -16.75 -14.07
N TYR A 364 15.84 -16.87 -14.13
CA TYR A 364 14.96 -16.10 -15.00
C TYR A 364 13.85 -15.51 -14.16
N ASP A 365 13.50 -14.25 -14.42
CA ASP A 365 12.37 -13.61 -13.79
C ASP A 365 11.06 -14.12 -14.39
N HIS A 366 10.14 -14.45 -13.51
CA HIS A 366 8.77 -14.88 -13.78
C HIS A 366 7.83 -14.24 -12.77
N SER A 367 6.55 -14.45 -12.93
CA SER A 367 5.53 -14.11 -11.95
C SER A 367 4.47 -15.17 -11.85
N ILE A 368 3.82 -15.25 -10.67
CA ILE A 368 2.63 -16.07 -10.47
C ILE A 368 1.55 -15.24 -9.78
N CYS A 369 0.28 -15.60 -10.03
CA CYS A 369 -0.85 -15.10 -9.26
C CYS A 369 -1.68 -16.28 -8.77
N VAL A 370 -2.02 -16.28 -7.49
CA VAL A 370 -2.84 -17.29 -6.81
C VAL A 370 -4.18 -16.67 -6.47
N SER A 371 -5.29 -17.30 -6.91
CA SER A 371 -6.62 -16.69 -6.82
C SER A 371 -7.73 -17.71 -6.59
N ASN A 372 -8.94 -17.23 -6.29
CA ASN A 372 -10.18 -18.03 -6.21
C ASN A 372 -10.07 -19.25 -5.28
N PRO A 373 -9.75 -19.11 -3.99
CA PRO A 373 -9.65 -20.22 -3.06
C PRO A 373 -11.03 -20.87 -2.82
N VAL A 374 -11.10 -22.19 -2.96
CA VAL A 374 -12.26 -23.02 -2.67
C VAL A 374 -11.83 -24.10 -1.71
N GLU A 375 -12.43 -24.13 -0.51
CA GLU A 375 -12.15 -25.14 0.53
C GLU A 375 -12.40 -26.56 -0.01
N GLN A 376 -11.48 -27.50 0.29
CA GLN A 376 -11.55 -28.88 -0.17
C GLN A 376 -12.41 -29.74 0.74
#